data_09eb79b7dbeae80f2069dc87611b6ac8
#
_entry.id   09eb79b7dbeae80f2069dc87611b6ac8
#
_cell.length_a   1.000
_cell.length_b   1.000
_cell.length_c   1.000
_cell.angle_alpha   90.00
_cell.angle_beta   90.00
_cell.angle_gamma   90.00
#
_symmetry.space_group_name_H-M   'P 1'
#
loop_
_entity.id
_entity.type
_entity.pdbx_description
1 polymer ?
#
loop_
_entity_poly.entity_id
_entity_poly.type
_entity_poly.pdbx_seq_one_letter_code
_entity_poly.pdbx_strand_id
1 'polypeptide(L)'
;MAKKSYSERNLKFETLQLHVGQEQPDPVTDARAVPIYLTSSYVFHNSQHAADRFGLKDAGNIYGRLTNPTEDVFEKRIAALEGGVAALAVGSGAAALAYAFQALAHAGDHIVAAKNIYGGTYNLLAHTLPDYGIEATFVDPFDYDAIEAAIKPNTKAVQIETLGNPNSEVVDVERIAKIAHAHNIPLVVDNTFATPYLVRPIEYGADIVIHSATKFIGGHGTTLGGVIVDSGKFDWVGAADKFPWLVEPNVSYHGVSFAKDTAPAAFVTYIRAILLRDTGATISPVHSFIFLQGLETLSLRVERHVENALKVVQYLKDQPLVEKVNHPSISTNEEQQALYKKYFPNGGGSIFTFEIKGGAAQAQKFIDNLELFSLLANVADVKSLAIHPASTTHSECNEAELLDQGIKPNTIRLSIGTENIDDIIEDLDEAFKALQ
;
A
#
# COMPACT_ATOMS: atom_id res chain seq x y z
N MET A 1 13.68 33.46 12.69
CA MET A 1 13.76 32.24 11.86
C MET A 1 12.37 31.61 11.90
N ALA A 2 11.81 31.27 10.73
CA ALA A 2 10.56 30.49 10.68
C ALA A 2 10.79 29.13 11.36
N LYS A 3 9.81 28.67 12.14
CA LYS A 3 9.89 27.35 12.75
C LYS A 3 9.83 26.30 11.61
N LYS A 4 10.74 25.31 11.63
CA LYS A 4 10.68 24.15 10.72
C LYS A 4 9.34 23.44 10.87
N SER A 5 8.79 22.95 9.77
CA SER A 5 7.61 22.07 9.81
C SER A 5 7.93 20.79 10.59
N TYR A 6 6.91 20.10 11.07
CA TYR A 6 7.16 18.87 11.83
C TYR A 6 7.77 17.76 10.99
N SER A 7 7.49 17.71 9.70
CA SER A 7 8.12 16.77 8.75
C SER A 7 9.63 17.02 8.56
N GLU A 8 10.11 18.25 8.75
CA GLU A 8 11.53 18.60 8.66
C GLU A 8 12.31 18.43 9.99
N ARG A 9 11.61 18.03 11.06
CA ARG A 9 12.20 17.80 12.38
C ARG A 9 12.38 16.30 12.57
N ASN A 10 13.44 15.91 13.28
CA ASN A 10 13.69 14.51 13.67
C ASN A 10 12.74 14.10 14.81
N LEU A 11 11.45 14.01 14.52
CA LEU A 11 10.41 13.55 15.43
C LEU A 11 10.17 12.05 15.24
N LYS A 12 9.69 11.40 16.28
CA LYS A 12 9.34 9.99 16.25
C LYS A 12 7.99 9.77 15.58
N PHE A 13 7.75 8.55 15.13
CA PHE A 13 6.57 8.16 14.37
C PHE A 13 5.26 8.59 15.06
N GLU A 14 5.14 8.32 16.36
CA GLU A 14 3.95 8.58 17.17
C GLU A 14 3.64 10.09 17.27
N THR A 15 4.66 10.93 17.16
CA THR A 15 4.47 12.39 17.10
C THR A 15 4.12 12.84 15.69
N LEU A 16 4.78 12.29 14.67
CA LEU A 16 4.50 12.61 13.27
C LEU A 16 3.06 12.26 12.89
N GLN A 17 2.57 11.07 13.31
CA GLN A 17 1.21 10.61 12.99
C GLN A 17 0.10 11.52 13.53
N LEU A 18 0.41 12.32 14.57
CA LEU A 18 -0.56 13.21 15.21
C LEU A 18 -0.51 14.65 14.67
N HIS A 19 0.63 15.10 14.17
CA HIS A 19 0.86 16.54 14.02
C HIS A 19 1.20 17.00 12.60
N VAL A 20 1.81 16.17 11.75
CA VAL A 20 2.24 16.60 10.41
C VAL A 20 1.04 17.03 9.56
N GLY A 21 1.17 18.16 8.89
CA GLY A 21 0.13 18.80 8.09
C GLY A 21 -0.89 19.60 8.90
N GLN A 22 -0.78 19.59 10.23
CA GLN A 22 -1.70 20.25 11.19
C GLN A 22 -0.91 21.03 12.26
N GLU A 23 0.23 21.58 11.88
CA GLU A 23 1.12 22.32 12.78
C GLU A 23 0.50 23.62 13.29
N GLN A 24 -0.40 24.18 12.51
CA GLN A 24 -1.20 25.37 12.86
C GLN A 24 -2.68 25.00 12.91
N PRO A 25 -3.48 25.68 13.74
CA PRO A 25 -4.94 25.58 13.70
C PRO A 25 -5.46 26.12 12.35
N ASP A 26 -6.73 25.84 12.06
CA ASP A 26 -7.39 26.43 10.89
C ASP A 26 -7.27 27.97 10.93
N PRO A 27 -6.79 28.62 9.88
CA PRO A 27 -6.46 30.06 9.92
C PRO A 27 -7.70 30.96 9.96
N VAL A 28 -8.90 30.44 9.73
CA VAL A 28 -10.15 31.21 9.72
C VAL A 28 -10.93 31.05 11.02
N THR A 29 -10.94 29.83 11.57
CA THR A 29 -11.81 29.46 12.71
C THR A 29 -11.03 29.14 13.98
N ASP A 30 -9.71 29.08 13.93
CA ASP A 30 -8.84 28.57 15.00
C ASP A 30 -9.16 27.12 15.44
N ALA A 31 -9.86 26.36 14.59
CA ALA A 31 -10.20 24.97 14.88
C ALA A 31 -8.94 24.12 15.03
N ARG A 32 -8.86 23.35 16.12
CA ARG A 32 -7.74 22.43 16.37
C ARG A 32 -7.85 21.17 15.51
N ALA A 33 -9.04 20.63 15.35
CA ALA A 33 -9.28 19.49 14.44
C ALA A 33 -9.20 19.94 12.98
N VAL A 34 -8.77 19.06 12.09
CA VAL A 34 -8.75 19.35 10.64
C VAL A 34 -10.19 19.52 10.16
N PRO A 35 -10.57 20.67 9.58
CA PRO A 35 -11.91 20.87 9.02
C PRO A 35 -12.15 19.97 7.80
N ILE A 36 -13.39 19.54 7.61
CA ILE A 36 -13.81 18.84 6.40
C ILE A 36 -14.28 19.85 5.38
N TYR A 37 -13.46 20.13 4.37
CA TYR A 37 -13.81 21.03 3.26
C TYR A 37 -14.60 20.28 2.18
N LEU A 38 -15.89 20.09 2.41
CA LEU A 38 -16.77 19.39 1.48
C LEU A 38 -17.26 20.36 0.39
N THR A 39 -16.41 20.59 -0.61
CA THR A 39 -16.70 21.48 -1.75
C THR A 39 -16.10 20.95 -3.04
N SER A 40 -16.78 21.19 -4.16
CA SER A 40 -16.28 20.86 -5.50
C SER A 40 -15.39 21.97 -6.09
N SER A 41 -15.56 23.23 -5.68
CA SER A 41 -14.90 24.38 -6.33
C SER A 41 -14.61 25.51 -5.35
N TYR A 42 -13.72 26.40 -5.76
CA TYR A 42 -13.25 27.53 -4.97
C TYR A 42 -13.43 28.83 -5.73
N VAL A 43 -13.82 29.91 -5.06
CA VAL A 43 -14.07 31.21 -5.66
C VAL A 43 -12.77 31.97 -5.87
N PHE A 44 -12.61 32.56 -7.05
CA PHE A 44 -11.52 33.47 -7.37
C PHE A 44 -11.91 34.91 -7.01
N HIS A 45 -10.93 35.74 -6.65
CA HIS A 45 -11.16 37.12 -6.26
C HIS A 45 -11.54 38.00 -7.46
N ASN A 46 -10.98 37.68 -8.65
CA ASN A 46 -11.25 38.34 -9.93
C ASN A 46 -10.72 37.45 -11.10
N SER A 47 -10.96 37.87 -12.32
CA SER A 47 -10.56 37.13 -13.54
C SER A 47 -9.05 36.96 -13.66
N GLN A 48 -8.24 37.93 -13.21
CA GLN A 48 -6.78 37.80 -13.24
C GLN A 48 -6.29 36.76 -12.24
N HIS A 49 -6.83 36.75 -11.04
CA HIS A 49 -6.54 35.70 -10.03
C HIS A 49 -6.87 34.30 -10.57
N ALA A 50 -8.01 34.16 -11.25
CA ALA A 50 -8.36 32.89 -11.91
C ALA A 50 -7.30 32.50 -12.97
N ALA A 51 -6.93 33.44 -13.85
CA ALA A 51 -5.93 33.19 -14.89
C ALA A 51 -4.56 32.81 -14.31
N ASP A 52 -4.15 33.45 -13.22
CA ASP A 52 -2.86 33.17 -12.55
C ASP A 52 -2.86 31.80 -11.88
N ARG A 53 -3.97 31.37 -11.27
CA ARG A 53 -4.16 30.00 -10.74
C ARG A 53 -4.04 28.94 -11.82
N PHE A 54 -4.79 29.08 -12.90
CA PHE A 54 -4.74 28.14 -14.04
C PHE A 54 -3.38 28.18 -14.76
N GLY A 55 -2.73 29.33 -14.79
CA GLY A 55 -1.40 29.53 -15.38
C GLY A 55 -0.24 29.11 -14.47
N LEU A 56 -0.50 28.52 -13.32
CA LEU A 56 0.50 28.07 -12.31
C LEU A 56 1.38 29.20 -11.74
N LYS A 57 0.92 30.46 -11.84
CA LYS A 57 1.63 31.64 -11.29
C LYS A 57 1.26 31.92 -9.84
N ASP A 58 0.12 31.44 -9.40
CA ASP A 58 -0.39 31.54 -8.03
C ASP A 58 -0.80 30.18 -7.53
N ALA A 59 -0.28 29.78 -6.36
CA ALA A 59 -0.56 28.48 -5.76
C ALA A 59 -1.91 28.50 -5.00
N GLY A 60 -2.65 27.39 -5.07
CA GLY A 60 -3.85 27.20 -4.26
C GLY A 60 -4.92 26.36 -4.94
N ASN A 61 -6.09 26.32 -4.30
CA ASN A 61 -7.18 25.46 -4.74
C ASN A 61 -7.93 26.05 -5.95
N ILE A 62 -8.30 25.17 -6.86
CA ILE A 62 -9.10 25.48 -8.06
C ILE A 62 -10.37 24.65 -8.04
N TYR A 63 -10.23 23.35 -7.94
CA TYR A 63 -11.30 22.37 -8.03
C TYR A 63 -11.02 21.15 -7.14
N GLY A 64 -12.03 20.68 -6.40
CA GLY A 64 -11.88 19.65 -5.37
C GLY A 64 -11.33 18.31 -5.85
N ARG A 65 -11.44 17.98 -7.14
CA ARG A 65 -10.82 16.79 -7.73
C ARG A 65 -9.29 16.87 -7.73
N LEU A 66 -8.71 18.06 -7.84
CA LEU A 66 -7.26 18.25 -7.93
C LEU A 66 -6.63 18.52 -6.58
N THR A 67 -7.28 19.35 -5.77
CA THR A 67 -6.76 19.80 -4.47
C THR A 67 -7.90 20.05 -3.50
N ASN A 68 -7.71 19.62 -2.26
CA ASN A 68 -8.63 19.89 -1.16
C ASN A 68 -7.84 20.03 0.15
N PRO A 69 -8.10 21.04 0.99
CA PRO A 69 -7.33 21.25 2.21
C PRO A 69 -7.36 20.08 3.21
N THR A 70 -8.46 19.32 3.26
CA THR A 70 -8.55 18.14 4.13
C THR A 70 -7.67 17.00 3.61
N GLU A 71 -7.69 16.78 2.29
CA GLU A 71 -6.87 15.80 1.60
C GLU A 71 -5.38 16.13 1.72
N ASP A 72 -5.02 17.41 1.59
CA ASP A 72 -3.63 17.90 1.71
C ASP A 72 -3.02 17.53 3.07
N VAL A 73 -3.76 17.62 4.16
CA VAL A 73 -3.28 17.20 5.49
C VAL A 73 -3.03 15.70 5.52
N PHE A 74 -3.93 14.89 4.96
CA PHE A 74 -3.76 13.44 4.89
C PHE A 74 -2.53 13.07 4.06
N GLU A 75 -2.38 13.67 2.87
CA GLU A 75 -1.25 13.45 1.97
C GLU A 75 0.09 13.81 2.63
N LYS A 76 0.19 14.99 3.25
CA LYS A 76 1.40 15.41 3.97
C LYS A 76 1.76 14.47 5.11
N ARG A 77 0.75 14.02 5.88
CA ARG A 77 0.97 13.15 7.03
C ARG A 77 1.48 11.78 6.60
N ILE A 78 0.85 11.14 5.63
CA ILE A 78 1.30 9.81 5.16
C ILE A 78 2.66 9.89 4.45
N ALA A 79 2.94 10.95 3.70
CA ALA A 79 4.24 11.17 3.10
C ALA A 79 5.35 11.23 4.17
N ALA A 80 5.14 11.99 5.25
CA ALA A 80 6.10 12.09 6.35
C ALA A 80 6.26 10.77 7.12
N LEU A 81 5.21 9.99 7.29
CA LEU A 81 5.26 8.70 7.96
C LEU A 81 6.04 7.67 7.15
N GLU A 82 5.93 7.66 5.83
CA GLU A 82 6.73 6.81 4.94
C GLU A 82 8.16 7.33 4.70
N GLY A 83 8.42 8.60 5.02
CA GLY A 83 9.70 9.24 4.71
C GLY A 83 9.81 9.68 3.25
N GLY A 84 8.68 9.88 2.57
CA GLY A 84 8.59 10.44 1.22
C GLY A 84 8.54 11.96 1.22
N VAL A 85 8.66 12.56 0.04
CA VAL A 85 8.63 14.01 -0.16
C VAL A 85 7.21 14.54 -0.37
N ALA A 86 6.33 13.70 -0.95
CA ALA A 86 4.93 14.02 -1.20
C ALA A 86 4.10 12.74 -1.35
N ALA A 87 2.78 12.89 -1.22
CA ALA A 87 1.84 11.82 -1.50
C ALA A 87 0.63 12.34 -2.28
N LEU A 88 -0.07 11.41 -2.93
CA LEU A 88 -1.33 11.63 -3.61
C LEU A 88 -2.37 10.66 -3.08
N ALA A 89 -3.46 11.16 -2.53
CA ALA A 89 -4.61 10.36 -2.13
C ALA A 89 -5.60 10.19 -3.28
N VAL A 90 -6.11 8.97 -3.43
CA VAL A 90 -7.05 8.58 -4.49
C VAL A 90 -8.17 7.69 -3.93
N GLY A 91 -9.21 7.44 -4.72
CA GLY A 91 -10.45 6.80 -4.28
C GLY A 91 -10.33 5.34 -3.83
N SER A 92 -9.22 4.64 -4.15
CA SER A 92 -8.98 3.26 -3.71
C SER A 92 -7.52 2.85 -3.88
N GLY A 93 -7.10 1.76 -3.21
CA GLY A 93 -5.79 1.15 -3.45
C GLY A 93 -5.61 0.66 -4.90
N ALA A 94 -6.67 0.13 -5.50
CA ALA A 94 -6.65 -0.26 -6.91
C ALA A 94 -6.40 0.95 -7.85
N ALA A 95 -7.02 2.11 -7.57
CA ALA A 95 -6.76 3.34 -8.30
C ALA A 95 -5.31 3.84 -8.11
N ALA A 96 -4.74 3.69 -6.92
CA ALA A 96 -3.35 4.04 -6.65
C ALA A 96 -2.38 3.19 -7.49
N LEU A 97 -2.57 1.88 -7.53
CA LEU A 97 -1.79 0.97 -8.36
C LEU A 97 -1.95 1.27 -9.86
N ALA A 98 -3.21 1.41 -10.32
CA ALA A 98 -3.48 1.71 -11.73
C ALA A 98 -2.81 3.02 -12.17
N TYR A 99 -2.91 4.07 -11.37
CA TYR A 99 -2.25 5.36 -11.67
C TYR A 99 -0.73 5.26 -11.63
N ALA A 100 -0.16 4.53 -10.66
CA ALA A 100 1.28 4.33 -10.60
C ALA A 100 1.79 3.63 -11.87
N PHE A 101 1.14 2.55 -12.30
CA PHE A 101 1.54 1.83 -13.51
C PHE A 101 1.30 2.64 -14.79
N GLN A 102 0.17 3.33 -14.92
CA GLN A 102 -0.13 4.19 -16.09
C GLN A 102 0.78 5.43 -16.18
N ALA A 103 1.30 5.90 -15.03
CA ALA A 103 2.29 6.98 -15.03
C ALA A 103 3.68 6.50 -15.45
N LEU A 104 4.01 5.23 -15.21
CA LEU A 104 5.31 4.63 -15.52
C LEU A 104 5.36 3.97 -16.89
N ALA A 105 4.25 3.40 -17.37
CA ALA A 105 4.21 2.56 -18.55
C ALA A 105 3.10 2.99 -19.50
N HIS A 106 3.41 3.05 -20.79
CA HIS A 106 2.49 3.33 -21.87
C HIS A 106 2.34 2.10 -22.78
N ALA A 107 1.50 2.19 -23.82
CA ALA A 107 1.34 1.11 -24.79
C ALA A 107 2.69 0.72 -25.44
N GLY A 108 3.03 -0.55 -25.37
CA GLY A 108 4.32 -1.10 -25.81
C GLY A 108 5.36 -1.27 -24.68
N ASP A 109 5.04 -0.82 -23.47
CA ASP A 109 5.93 -0.94 -22.31
C ASP A 109 5.65 -2.21 -21.49
N HIS A 110 6.54 -2.48 -20.54
CA HIS A 110 6.57 -3.70 -19.75
C HIS A 110 6.83 -3.41 -18.27
N ILE A 111 6.27 -4.25 -17.39
CA ILE A 111 6.46 -4.22 -15.93
C ILE A 111 6.90 -5.61 -15.46
N VAL A 112 7.90 -5.70 -14.60
CA VAL A 112 8.23 -6.91 -13.86
C VAL A 112 7.51 -6.87 -12.51
N ALA A 113 6.79 -7.92 -12.15
CA ALA A 113 6.04 -7.98 -10.91
C ALA A 113 6.32 -9.27 -10.14
N ALA A 114 6.36 -9.19 -8.82
CA ALA A 114 6.37 -10.38 -7.99
C ALA A 114 5.06 -11.17 -8.14
N LYS A 115 5.13 -12.51 -8.04
CA LYS A 115 3.94 -13.37 -8.15
C LYS A 115 3.11 -13.44 -6.86
N ASN A 116 3.73 -13.23 -5.69
CA ASN A 116 3.10 -13.28 -4.37
C ASN A 116 2.53 -11.92 -3.96
N ILE A 117 1.69 -11.34 -4.79
CA ILE A 117 1.07 -10.03 -4.62
C ILE A 117 -0.45 -10.15 -4.48
N TYR A 118 -1.10 -9.05 -4.11
CA TYR A 118 -2.55 -8.96 -4.05
C TYR A 118 -3.20 -9.40 -5.38
N GLY A 119 -4.20 -10.28 -5.30
CA GLY A 119 -4.88 -10.83 -6.48
C GLY A 119 -5.44 -9.76 -7.43
N GLY A 120 -5.92 -8.62 -6.89
CA GLY A 120 -6.36 -7.49 -7.74
C GLY A 120 -5.23 -6.83 -8.50
N THR A 121 -4.01 -6.76 -7.93
CA THR A 121 -2.81 -6.26 -8.62
C THR A 121 -2.36 -7.24 -9.69
N TYR A 122 -2.37 -8.53 -9.37
CA TYR A 122 -2.10 -9.59 -10.33
C TYR A 122 -3.06 -9.48 -11.53
N ASN A 123 -4.35 -9.43 -11.28
CA ASN A 123 -5.38 -9.34 -12.32
C ASN A 123 -5.27 -8.06 -13.17
N LEU A 124 -4.95 -6.92 -12.52
CA LEU A 124 -4.69 -5.66 -13.22
C LEU A 124 -3.52 -5.80 -14.23
N LEU A 125 -2.41 -6.40 -13.80
CA LEU A 125 -1.20 -6.57 -14.61
C LEU A 125 -1.33 -7.69 -15.64
N ALA A 126 -2.01 -8.80 -15.31
CA ALA A 126 -2.11 -9.97 -16.17
C ALA A 126 -3.18 -9.84 -17.26
N HIS A 127 -4.26 -9.10 -16.99
CA HIS A 127 -5.44 -9.08 -17.85
C HIS A 127 -5.86 -7.67 -18.27
N THR A 128 -5.97 -6.73 -17.33
CA THR A 128 -6.53 -5.40 -17.65
C THR A 128 -5.54 -4.52 -18.42
N LEU A 129 -4.30 -4.39 -17.96
CA LEU A 129 -3.31 -3.53 -18.61
C LEU A 129 -2.83 -4.03 -19.99
N PRO A 130 -2.79 -5.34 -20.30
CA PRO A 130 -2.55 -5.82 -21.65
C PRO A 130 -3.53 -5.30 -22.70
N ASP A 131 -4.80 -5.08 -22.35
CA ASP A 131 -5.78 -4.45 -23.24
C ASP A 131 -5.42 -2.99 -23.59
N TYR A 132 -4.59 -2.35 -22.77
CA TYR A 132 -4.02 -1.01 -23.02
C TYR A 132 -2.60 -1.08 -23.57
N GLY A 133 -2.11 -2.27 -23.92
CA GLY A 133 -0.79 -2.50 -24.50
C GLY A 133 0.36 -2.47 -23.51
N ILE A 134 0.12 -2.60 -22.22
CA ILE A 134 1.15 -2.69 -21.17
C ILE A 134 1.25 -4.15 -20.75
N GLU A 135 2.41 -4.77 -20.97
CA GLU A 135 2.66 -6.17 -20.63
C GLU A 135 3.31 -6.31 -19.25
N ALA A 136 3.16 -7.47 -18.63
CA ALA A 136 3.84 -7.81 -17.39
C ALA A 136 4.49 -9.21 -17.44
N THR A 137 5.60 -9.36 -16.69
CA THR A 137 6.20 -10.68 -16.39
C THR A 137 6.19 -10.87 -14.89
N PHE A 138 5.59 -11.99 -14.45
CA PHE A 138 5.57 -12.36 -13.04
C PHE A 138 6.77 -13.23 -12.70
N VAL A 139 7.42 -12.93 -11.58
CA VAL A 139 8.63 -13.61 -11.12
C VAL A 139 8.52 -13.98 -9.65
N ASP A 140 9.25 -15.01 -9.24
CA ASP A 140 9.45 -15.30 -7.83
C ASP A 140 10.31 -14.18 -7.21
N PRO A 141 9.81 -13.44 -6.19
CA PRO A 141 10.59 -12.35 -5.59
C PRO A 141 11.85 -12.81 -4.83
N PHE A 142 12.03 -14.13 -4.66
CA PHE A 142 13.20 -14.73 -4.03
C PHE A 142 14.20 -15.27 -5.05
N ASP A 143 13.84 -15.31 -6.33
CA ASP A 143 14.74 -15.63 -7.46
C ASP A 143 15.24 -14.33 -8.11
N TYR A 144 16.33 -13.79 -7.56
CA TYR A 144 16.90 -12.52 -8.02
C TYR A 144 17.46 -12.58 -9.44
N ASP A 145 17.95 -13.75 -9.86
CA ASP A 145 18.44 -13.96 -11.23
C ASP A 145 17.26 -13.96 -12.22
N ALA A 146 16.12 -14.52 -11.83
CA ALA A 146 14.90 -14.45 -12.63
C ALA A 146 14.35 -13.02 -12.73
N ILE A 147 14.42 -12.22 -11.65
CA ILE A 147 14.04 -10.79 -11.68
C ILE A 147 14.93 -10.05 -12.70
N GLU A 148 16.25 -10.20 -12.61
CA GLU A 148 17.20 -9.58 -13.53
C GLU A 148 16.94 -10.00 -14.98
N ALA A 149 16.73 -11.29 -15.24
CA ALA A 149 16.48 -11.84 -16.56
C ALA A 149 15.12 -11.40 -17.16
N ALA A 150 14.14 -11.07 -16.33
CA ALA A 150 12.83 -10.60 -16.77
C ALA A 150 12.83 -9.14 -17.24
N ILE A 151 13.85 -8.36 -16.90
CA ILE A 151 13.96 -6.96 -17.29
C ILE A 151 14.32 -6.84 -18.77
N LYS A 152 13.45 -6.24 -19.56
CA LYS A 152 13.56 -5.99 -21.01
C LYS A 152 13.93 -4.52 -21.26
N PRO A 153 14.37 -4.15 -22.47
CA PRO A 153 14.63 -2.74 -22.80
C PRO A 153 13.45 -1.80 -22.57
N ASN A 154 12.22 -2.28 -22.78
CA ASN A 154 10.97 -1.54 -22.55
C ASN A 154 10.39 -1.72 -21.15
N THR A 155 11.09 -2.35 -20.22
CA THR A 155 10.64 -2.43 -18.80
C THR A 155 10.74 -1.07 -18.15
N LYS A 156 9.67 -0.69 -17.43
CA LYS A 156 9.50 0.63 -16.80
C LYS A 156 9.50 0.58 -15.27
N ALA A 157 9.24 -0.57 -14.67
CA ALA A 157 9.22 -0.71 -13.22
C ALA A 157 9.42 -2.17 -12.80
N VAL A 158 9.85 -2.34 -11.55
CA VAL A 158 9.68 -3.57 -10.80
C VAL A 158 8.64 -3.31 -9.69
N GLN A 159 7.68 -4.24 -9.50
CA GLN A 159 6.63 -4.13 -8.48
C GLN A 159 6.71 -5.31 -7.51
N ILE A 160 6.67 -5.01 -6.21
CA ILE A 160 6.67 -5.98 -5.11
C ILE A 160 5.73 -5.53 -3.98
N GLU A 161 5.44 -6.44 -3.05
CA GLU A 161 4.87 -6.12 -1.74
C GLU A 161 5.92 -6.35 -0.65
N THR A 162 5.89 -5.60 0.45
CA THR A 162 6.81 -5.79 1.58
C THR A 162 6.60 -7.12 2.29
N LEU A 163 5.34 -7.52 2.42
CA LEU A 163 4.88 -8.81 2.93
C LEU A 163 3.98 -9.42 1.86
N GLY A 164 4.38 -10.58 1.35
CA GLY A 164 3.66 -11.27 0.29
C GLY A 164 2.24 -11.67 0.68
N ASN A 165 1.32 -11.59 -0.25
CA ASN A 165 -0.07 -11.96 -0.08
C ASN A 165 -0.33 -13.33 -0.76
N PRO A 166 -0.83 -14.35 -0.04
CA PRO A 166 -1.39 -14.27 1.32
C PRO A 166 -0.49 -14.72 2.47
N ASN A 167 0.73 -15.19 2.22
CA ASN A 167 1.54 -15.97 3.17
C ASN A 167 2.48 -15.14 4.05
N SER A 168 2.49 -13.80 3.90
CA SER A 168 3.34 -12.87 4.66
C SER A 168 4.85 -13.14 4.56
N GLU A 169 5.32 -13.69 3.44
CA GLU A 169 6.75 -13.84 3.18
C GLU A 169 7.40 -12.46 3.06
N VAL A 170 8.57 -12.30 3.68
CA VAL A 170 9.30 -11.02 3.67
C VAL A 170 10.13 -10.90 2.40
N VAL A 171 9.88 -9.86 1.62
CA VAL A 171 10.61 -9.58 0.38
C VAL A 171 11.80 -8.68 0.64
N ASP A 172 12.96 -8.97 0.05
CA ASP A 172 14.18 -8.13 0.21
C ASP A 172 14.10 -6.89 -0.68
N VAL A 173 13.44 -5.86 -0.17
CA VAL A 173 13.27 -4.56 -0.83
C VAL A 173 14.60 -3.97 -1.29
N GLU A 174 15.62 -4.00 -0.44
CA GLU A 174 16.93 -3.38 -0.74
C GLU A 174 17.64 -4.07 -1.90
N ARG A 175 17.59 -5.39 -1.96
CA ARG A 175 18.23 -6.16 -3.03
C ARG A 175 17.51 -5.95 -4.36
N ILE A 176 16.19 -5.97 -4.37
CA ILE A 176 15.40 -5.74 -5.58
C ILE A 176 15.50 -4.28 -6.05
N ALA A 177 15.56 -3.30 -5.14
CA ALA A 177 15.83 -1.92 -5.50
C ALA A 177 17.17 -1.76 -6.26
N LYS A 178 18.22 -2.43 -5.80
CA LYS A 178 19.54 -2.40 -6.49
C LYS A 178 19.45 -2.98 -7.90
N ILE A 179 18.68 -4.06 -8.10
CA ILE A 179 18.44 -4.63 -9.44
C ILE A 179 17.71 -3.63 -10.32
N ALA A 180 16.59 -3.08 -9.87
CA ALA A 180 15.80 -2.11 -10.63
C ALA A 180 16.63 -0.87 -11.02
N HIS A 181 17.36 -0.30 -10.07
CA HIS A 181 18.18 0.89 -10.30
C HIS A 181 19.34 0.65 -11.25
N ALA A 182 19.91 -0.55 -11.29
CA ALA A 182 20.95 -0.91 -12.27
C ALA A 182 20.46 -0.80 -13.72
N HIS A 183 19.13 -0.89 -13.92
CA HIS A 183 18.46 -0.74 -15.21
C HIS A 183 17.79 0.62 -15.41
N ASN A 184 18.04 1.60 -14.54
CA ASN A 184 17.41 2.92 -14.55
C ASN A 184 15.86 2.86 -14.55
N ILE A 185 15.30 1.96 -13.75
CA ILE A 185 13.84 1.86 -13.53
C ILE A 185 13.53 1.92 -12.04
N PRO A 186 12.38 2.52 -11.65
CA PRO A 186 11.97 2.62 -10.25
C PRO A 186 11.47 1.29 -9.69
N LEU A 187 11.63 1.13 -8.37
CA LEU A 187 10.97 0.11 -7.58
C LEU A 187 9.66 0.66 -6.99
N VAL A 188 8.55 0.02 -7.31
CA VAL A 188 7.23 0.26 -6.74
C VAL A 188 6.96 -0.79 -5.66
N VAL A 189 6.64 -0.34 -4.46
CA VAL A 189 6.41 -1.23 -3.31
C VAL A 189 5.02 -0.99 -2.73
N ASP A 190 4.17 -2.00 -2.73
CA ASP A 190 2.93 -1.96 -1.94
C ASP A 190 3.26 -2.31 -0.47
N ASN A 191 3.08 -1.32 0.41
CA ASN A 191 3.37 -1.43 1.84
C ASN A 191 2.10 -1.55 2.70
N THR A 192 1.00 -1.98 2.08
CA THR A 192 -0.31 -2.06 2.74
C THR A 192 -0.30 -2.97 3.97
N PHE A 193 0.36 -4.14 3.89
CA PHE A 193 0.35 -5.13 4.98
C PHE A 193 1.29 -4.77 6.14
N ALA A 194 2.40 -4.10 5.84
CA ALA A 194 3.37 -3.72 6.86
C ALA A 194 3.08 -2.36 7.48
N THR A 195 2.53 -1.42 6.75
CA THR A 195 2.37 -0.01 7.15
C THR A 195 3.71 0.72 7.33
N PRO A 196 3.74 2.06 7.29
CA PRO A 196 4.96 2.81 7.57
C PRO A 196 5.43 2.70 9.03
N TYR A 197 4.60 2.14 9.91
CA TYR A 197 4.96 1.91 11.30
C TYR A 197 5.94 0.76 11.47
N LEU A 198 5.73 -0.36 10.77
CA LEU A 198 6.61 -1.53 10.89
C LEU A 198 7.84 -1.42 9.99
N VAL A 199 7.68 -0.93 8.76
CA VAL A 199 8.78 -0.74 7.81
C VAL A 199 8.50 0.41 6.86
N ARG A 200 9.54 1.16 6.51
CA ARG A 200 9.54 2.23 5.51
C ARG A 200 10.35 1.79 4.31
N PRO A 201 9.74 1.29 3.24
CA PRO A 201 10.47 0.79 2.06
C PRO A 201 11.40 1.82 1.43
N ILE A 202 11.07 3.12 1.54
CA ILE A 202 11.90 4.23 1.03
C ILE A 202 13.30 4.26 1.67
N GLU A 203 13.43 3.79 2.91
CA GLU A 203 14.73 3.69 3.59
C GLU A 203 15.62 2.59 2.99
N TYR A 204 15.01 1.66 2.24
CA TYR A 204 15.67 0.52 1.61
C TYR A 204 15.68 0.60 0.07
N GLY A 205 15.37 1.77 -0.49
CA GLY A 205 15.51 2.04 -1.92
C GLY A 205 14.22 1.97 -2.74
N ALA A 206 13.05 1.82 -2.12
CA ALA A 206 11.79 2.00 -2.84
C ALA A 206 11.66 3.46 -3.33
N ASP A 207 11.23 3.62 -4.57
CA ASP A 207 11.04 4.94 -5.19
C ASP A 207 9.59 5.42 -5.04
N ILE A 208 8.66 4.47 -5.16
CA ILE A 208 7.22 4.73 -5.08
C ILE A 208 6.64 3.72 -4.10
N VAL A 209 5.89 4.21 -3.11
CA VAL A 209 5.21 3.36 -2.14
C VAL A 209 3.70 3.52 -2.29
N ILE A 210 3.01 2.38 -2.35
CA ILE A 210 1.56 2.32 -2.50
C ILE A 210 0.93 1.82 -1.19
N HIS A 211 -0.24 2.38 -0.85
CA HIS A 211 -1.10 1.85 0.19
C HIS A 211 -2.55 1.75 -0.27
N SER A 212 -3.18 0.65 0.03
CA SER A 212 -4.62 0.65 0.22
C SER A 212 -4.92 1.24 1.60
N ALA A 213 -5.29 2.53 1.65
CA ALA A 213 -5.64 3.20 2.90
C ALA A 213 -6.87 2.57 3.58
N THR A 214 -7.69 1.86 2.81
CA THR A 214 -8.82 1.03 3.25
C THR A 214 -8.45 0.06 4.38
N LYS A 215 -7.18 -0.41 4.40
CA LYS A 215 -6.68 -1.46 5.31
C LYS A 215 -6.24 -0.83 6.65
N PHE A 216 -5.03 -1.06 7.12
CA PHE A 216 -4.55 -0.57 8.42
C PHE A 216 -4.65 0.95 8.62
N ILE A 217 -4.50 1.76 7.57
CA ILE A 217 -4.59 3.22 7.70
C ILE A 217 -5.98 3.62 8.21
N GLY A 218 -7.05 3.15 7.58
CA GLY A 218 -8.41 3.31 8.09
C GLY A 218 -8.69 2.43 9.30
N GLY A 219 -8.39 1.15 9.19
CA GLY A 219 -8.39 0.16 10.24
C GLY A 219 -9.76 -0.32 10.74
N HIS A 220 -10.87 0.20 10.21
CA HIS A 220 -12.21 -0.03 10.73
C HIS A 220 -13.22 -0.55 9.68
N GLY A 221 -12.76 -0.85 8.47
CA GLY A 221 -13.62 -1.33 7.38
C GLY A 221 -14.70 -0.32 6.93
N THR A 222 -14.53 0.98 7.22
CA THR A 222 -15.56 1.99 7.03
C THR A 222 -15.48 2.72 5.69
N THR A 223 -14.31 2.81 5.07
CA THR A 223 -14.13 3.64 3.88
C THR A 223 -13.03 3.11 2.95
N LEU A 224 -13.13 3.44 1.68
CA LEU A 224 -12.16 3.10 0.65
C LEU A 224 -11.25 4.28 0.36
N GLY A 225 -9.98 3.98 0.12
CA GLY A 225 -9.00 4.95 -0.33
C GLY A 225 -7.67 4.30 -0.69
N GLY A 226 -6.87 5.01 -1.46
CA GLY A 226 -5.51 4.64 -1.82
C GLY A 226 -4.56 5.81 -1.68
N VAL A 227 -3.28 5.52 -1.57
CA VAL A 227 -2.23 6.53 -1.49
C VAL A 227 -1.04 6.09 -2.33
N ILE A 228 -0.47 7.05 -3.05
CA ILE A 228 0.81 6.93 -3.75
C ILE A 228 1.78 7.86 -3.05
N VAL A 229 2.90 7.35 -2.54
CA VAL A 229 3.95 8.14 -1.89
C VAL A 229 5.17 8.18 -2.81
N ASP A 230 5.64 9.39 -3.10
CA ASP A 230 6.85 9.65 -3.89
C ASP A 230 8.05 9.80 -2.95
N SER A 231 9.08 9.00 -3.15
CA SER A 231 10.32 9.12 -2.38
C SER A 231 11.08 10.41 -2.70
N GLY A 232 10.89 10.96 -3.91
CA GLY A 232 11.68 12.07 -4.45
C GLY A 232 13.14 11.74 -4.74
N LYS A 233 13.49 10.44 -4.74
CA LYS A 233 14.90 10.00 -4.87
C LYS A 233 15.24 9.45 -6.25
N PHE A 234 14.25 9.03 -7.03
CA PHE A 234 14.51 8.49 -8.37
C PHE A 234 14.99 9.59 -9.33
N ASP A 235 16.06 9.32 -10.05
CA ASP A 235 16.62 10.26 -11.04
C ASP A 235 15.88 10.19 -12.37
N TRP A 236 14.72 10.87 -12.42
CA TRP A 236 13.90 10.93 -13.64
C TRP A 236 14.65 11.58 -14.81
N VAL A 237 15.51 12.57 -14.53
CA VAL A 237 16.27 13.26 -15.57
C VAL A 237 17.36 12.34 -16.14
N GLY A 238 18.03 11.58 -15.27
CA GLY A 238 19.00 10.57 -15.70
C GLY A 238 18.37 9.41 -16.46
N ALA A 239 17.08 9.14 -16.25
CA ALA A 239 16.30 8.12 -16.94
C ALA A 239 15.36 8.70 -18.03
N ALA A 240 15.70 9.84 -18.63
CA ALA A 240 14.86 10.55 -19.60
C ALA A 240 14.51 9.74 -20.85
N ASP A 241 15.40 8.82 -21.27
CA ASP A 241 15.17 7.89 -22.37
C ASP A 241 14.04 6.90 -22.10
N LYS A 242 13.83 6.55 -20.84
CA LYS A 242 12.74 5.66 -20.39
C LYS A 242 11.45 6.42 -20.06
N PHE A 243 11.56 7.64 -19.54
CA PHE A 243 10.41 8.44 -19.04
C PHE A 243 10.37 9.85 -19.64
N PRO A 244 10.38 9.99 -21.01
CA PRO A 244 10.44 11.32 -21.65
C PRO A 244 9.26 12.21 -21.26
N TRP A 245 8.06 11.64 -21.01
CA TRP A 245 6.87 12.41 -20.63
C TRP A 245 6.93 13.08 -19.27
N LEU A 246 7.84 12.64 -18.38
CA LEU A 246 8.13 13.31 -17.11
C LEU A 246 9.17 14.42 -17.27
N VAL A 247 10.06 14.32 -18.26
CA VAL A 247 11.25 15.16 -18.40
C VAL A 247 11.08 16.25 -19.44
N GLU A 248 10.38 15.95 -20.54
CA GLU A 248 10.11 16.90 -21.60
C GLU A 248 8.93 17.83 -21.25
N PRO A 249 8.88 19.06 -21.83
CA PRO A 249 7.77 19.96 -21.61
C PRO A 249 6.42 19.34 -22.00
N ASN A 250 5.49 19.25 -21.06
CA ASN A 250 4.18 18.65 -21.27
C ASN A 250 3.23 19.62 -21.97
N VAL A 251 2.78 19.25 -23.17
CA VAL A 251 1.92 20.11 -24.01
C VAL A 251 0.52 20.31 -23.43
N SER A 252 0.00 19.35 -22.63
CA SER A 252 -1.31 19.44 -21.99
C SER A 252 -1.29 20.18 -20.65
N TYR A 253 -0.09 20.56 -20.17
CA TYR A 253 0.07 21.22 -18.88
C TYR A 253 1.08 22.38 -18.97
N HIS A 254 0.77 23.40 -19.76
CA HIS A 254 1.51 24.66 -19.89
C HIS A 254 3.03 24.52 -20.23
N GLY A 255 3.46 23.40 -20.78
CA GLY A 255 4.87 23.14 -21.07
C GLY A 255 5.73 22.80 -19.85
N VAL A 256 5.12 22.43 -18.71
CA VAL A 256 5.82 22.02 -17.51
C VAL A 256 6.62 20.73 -17.76
N SER A 257 7.88 20.72 -17.36
CA SER A 257 8.69 19.51 -17.21
C SER A 257 8.54 19.02 -15.76
N PHE A 258 7.77 17.98 -15.53
CA PHE A 258 7.49 17.52 -14.15
C PHE A 258 8.78 17.20 -13.37
N ALA A 259 9.71 16.50 -14.01
CA ALA A 259 10.98 16.12 -13.38
C ALA A 259 11.87 17.32 -13.01
N LYS A 260 11.77 18.46 -13.73
CA LYS A 260 12.61 19.64 -13.51
C LYS A 260 11.89 20.71 -12.70
N ASP A 261 10.61 20.98 -13.02
CA ASP A 261 9.88 22.11 -12.48
C ASP A 261 9.13 21.78 -11.17
N THR A 262 8.88 20.49 -10.90
CA THR A 262 8.14 20.05 -9.71
C THR A 262 8.95 19.13 -8.79
N ALA A 263 10.26 18.99 -9.06
CA ALA A 263 11.14 18.25 -8.16
C ALA A 263 11.08 18.80 -6.72
N PRO A 264 11.18 17.92 -5.70
CA PRO A 264 11.40 16.49 -5.78
C PRO A 264 10.12 15.63 -5.95
N ALA A 265 8.92 16.23 -6.01
CA ALA A 265 7.62 15.56 -6.04
C ALA A 265 7.11 15.31 -7.48
N ALA A 266 8.01 15.02 -8.40
CA ALA A 266 7.72 14.95 -9.83
C ALA A 266 6.64 13.93 -10.17
N PHE A 267 6.73 12.73 -9.59
CA PHE A 267 5.88 11.60 -9.92
C PHE A 267 4.43 11.82 -9.50
N VAL A 268 4.20 12.15 -8.24
CA VAL A 268 2.83 12.37 -7.74
C VAL A 268 2.21 13.64 -8.33
N THR A 269 3.04 14.66 -8.67
CA THR A 269 2.56 15.87 -9.33
C THR A 269 2.09 15.56 -10.76
N TYR A 270 2.84 14.73 -11.50
CA TYR A 270 2.41 14.25 -12.82
C TYR A 270 1.08 13.51 -12.73
N ILE A 271 0.94 12.56 -11.80
CA ILE A 271 -0.31 11.81 -11.64
C ILE A 271 -1.48 12.74 -11.33
N ARG A 272 -1.30 13.70 -10.41
CA ARG A 272 -2.33 14.69 -10.06
C ARG A 272 -2.74 15.53 -11.24
N ALA A 273 -1.76 16.07 -11.96
CA ALA A 273 -1.99 17.04 -13.04
C ALA A 273 -2.52 16.40 -14.33
N ILE A 274 -2.22 15.14 -14.58
CA ILE A 274 -2.59 14.41 -15.80
C ILE A 274 -3.64 13.34 -15.52
N LEU A 275 -3.28 12.27 -14.80
CA LEU A 275 -4.16 11.11 -14.67
C LEU A 275 -5.36 11.39 -13.77
N LEU A 276 -5.17 11.94 -12.58
CA LEU A 276 -6.27 12.26 -11.67
C LEU A 276 -7.19 13.33 -12.26
N ARG A 277 -6.60 14.38 -12.87
CA ARG A 277 -7.38 15.44 -13.53
C ARG A 277 -8.31 14.88 -14.60
N ASP A 278 -7.81 13.99 -15.44
CA ASP A 278 -8.49 13.56 -16.66
C ASP A 278 -9.37 12.31 -16.46
N THR A 279 -9.03 11.42 -15.51
CA THR A 279 -9.75 10.16 -15.30
C THR A 279 -10.53 10.10 -13.98
N GLY A 280 -10.24 10.99 -13.00
CA GLY A 280 -11.15 11.36 -11.94
C GLY A 280 -11.28 10.39 -10.76
N ALA A 281 -10.32 9.50 -10.47
CA ALA A 281 -10.35 8.62 -9.30
C ALA A 281 -10.04 9.39 -7.99
N THR A 282 -10.73 10.49 -7.76
CA THR A 282 -10.53 11.37 -6.59
C THR A 282 -11.05 10.74 -5.31
N ILE A 283 -10.40 11.05 -4.20
CA ILE A 283 -10.88 10.69 -2.86
C ILE A 283 -11.90 11.72 -2.36
N SER A 284 -12.77 11.31 -1.45
CA SER A 284 -13.65 12.23 -0.73
C SER A 284 -12.93 12.88 0.46
N PRO A 285 -13.11 14.19 0.74
CA PRO A 285 -12.57 14.83 1.94
C PRO A 285 -13.11 14.20 3.24
N VAL A 286 -14.30 13.60 3.22
CA VAL A 286 -14.82 12.83 4.37
C VAL A 286 -13.99 11.56 4.58
N HIS A 287 -13.63 10.86 3.50
CA HIS A 287 -12.75 9.68 3.59
C HIS A 287 -11.35 10.07 4.09
N SER A 288 -10.79 11.16 3.58
CA SER A 288 -9.50 11.69 4.03
C SER A 288 -9.51 12.03 5.52
N PHE A 289 -10.61 12.61 6.02
CA PHE A 289 -10.78 12.87 7.46
C PHE A 289 -10.82 11.56 8.27
N ILE A 290 -11.53 10.54 7.82
CA ILE A 290 -11.57 9.22 8.47
C ILE A 290 -10.17 8.60 8.50
N PHE A 291 -9.41 8.69 7.40
CA PHE A 291 -8.03 8.20 7.35
C PHE A 291 -7.08 8.99 8.26
N LEU A 292 -7.27 10.29 8.41
CA LEU A 292 -6.52 11.08 9.38
C LEU A 292 -6.75 10.58 10.82
N GLN A 293 -8.01 10.30 11.20
CA GLN A 293 -8.31 9.70 12.50
C GLN A 293 -7.68 8.30 12.65
N GLY A 294 -7.70 7.50 11.58
CA GLY A 294 -7.04 6.20 11.56
C GLY A 294 -5.51 6.31 11.76
N LEU A 295 -4.86 7.26 11.09
CA LEU A 295 -3.43 7.51 11.24
C LEU A 295 -3.05 7.91 12.68
N GLU A 296 -3.87 8.69 13.35
CA GLU A 296 -3.59 9.16 14.73
C GLU A 296 -3.44 8.03 15.76
N THR A 297 -3.98 6.84 15.45
CA THR A 297 -3.88 5.64 16.31
C THR A 297 -3.17 4.46 15.61
N LEU A 298 -2.51 4.69 14.48
CA LEU A 298 -1.94 3.62 13.67
C LEU A 298 -0.93 2.78 14.46
N SER A 299 0.03 3.43 15.13
CA SER A 299 1.04 2.73 15.92
C SER A 299 0.43 1.84 17.00
N LEU A 300 -0.52 2.37 17.76
CA LEU A 300 -1.20 1.66 18.84
C LEU A 300 -1.97 0.43 18.34
N ARG A 301 -2.64 0.57 17.21
CA ARG A 301 -3.38 -0.54 16.60
C ARG A 301 -2.45 -1.61 16.04
N VAL A 302 -1.44 -1.19 15.29
CA VAL A 302 -0.49 -2.13 14.65
C VAL A 302 0.31 -2.90 15.71
N GLU A 303 0.75 -2.27 16.81
CA GLU A 303 1.38 -2.96 17.92
C GLU A 303 0.47 -4.07 18.48
N ARG A 304 -0.80 -3.76 18.75
CA ARG A 304 -1.76 -4.73 19.26
C ARG A 304 -2.06 -5.84 18.24
N HIS A 305 -2.22 -5.52 16.97
CA HIS A 305 -2.39 -6.51 15.90
C HIS A 305 -1.21 -7.51 15.87
N VAL A 306 0.02 -7.00 15.92
CA VAL A 306 1.24 -7.81 15.90
C VAL A 306 1.36 -8.66 17.17
N GLU A 307 1.14 -8.06 18.35
CA GLU A 307 1.18 -8.79 19.62
C GLU A 307 0.20 -9.97 19.62
N ASN A 308 -1.04 -9.74 19.21
CA ASN A 308 -2.05 -10.78 19.14
C ASN A 308 -1.68 -11.84 18.09
N ALA A 309 -1.25 -11.41 16.88
CA ALA A 309 -0.88 -12.33 15.81
C ALA A 309 0.25 -13.29 16.22
N LEU A 310 1.29 -12.80 16.88
CA LEU A 310 2.40 -13.66 17.33
C LEU A 310 1.95 -14.73 18.35
N LYS A 311 1.00 -14.38 19.21
CA LYS A 311 0.39 -15.35 20.16
C LYS A 311 -0.47 -16.37 19.43
N VAL A 312 -1.27 -15.95 18.44
CA VAL A 312 -2.05 -16.86 17.60
C VAL A 312 -1.16 -17.77 16.76
N VAL A 313 -0.07 -17.25 16.19
CA VAL A 313 0.93 -18.05 15.46
C VAL A 313 1.51 -19.16 16.34
N GLN A 314 1.86 -18.84 17.60
CA GLN A 314 2.37 -19.83 18.53
C GLN A 314 1.29 -20.88 18.90
N TYR A 315 0.05 -20.45 19.16
CA TYR A 315 -1.06 -21.36 19.43
C TYR A 315 -1.30 -22.32 18.25
N LEU A 316 -1.37 -21.80 17.03
CA LEU A 316 -1.59 -22.61 15.83
C LEU A 316 -0.44 -23.59 15.54
N LYS A 317 0.80 -23.19 15.82
CA LYS A 317 1.97 -24.06 15.67
C LYS A 317 1.88 -25.32 16.52
N ASP A 318 1.30 -25.20 17.72
CA ASP A 318 1.17 -26.29 18.69
C ASP A 318 -0.15 -27.06 18.52
N GLN A 319 -1.05 -26.64 17.61
CA GLN A 319 -2.36 -27.25 17.39
C GLN A 319 -2.26 -28.53 16.54
N PRO A 320 -2.72 -29.71 17.07
CA PRO A 320 -2.56 -31.00 16.38
C PRO A 320 -3.24 -31.09 15.00
N LEU A 321 -4.29 -30.31 14.73
CA LEU A 321 -5.01 -30.26 13.45
C LEU A 321 -4.39 -29.32 12.43
N VAL A 322 -3.34 -28.57 12.79
CA VAL A 322 -2.60 -27.69 11.88
C VAL A 322 -1.42 -28.44 11.26
N GLU A 323 -1.26 -28.34 9.96
CA GLU A 323 -0.14 -28.91 9.20
C GLU A 323 1.03 -27.94 9.12
N LYS A 324 0.71 -26.66 8.86
CA LYS A 324 1.70 -25.61 8.65
C LYS A 324 1.11 -24.24 9.00
N VAL A 325 1.95 -23.37 9.54
CA VAL A 325 1.67 -21.94 9.71
C VAL A 325 2.64 -21.16 8.84
N ASN A 326 2.13 -20.35 7.93
CA ASN A 326 2.94 -19.52 7.04
C ASN A 326 3.10 -18.13 7.68
N HIS A 327 4.09 -18.00 8.57
CA HIS A 327 4.41 -16.73 9.21
C HIS A 327 5.94 -16.59 9.34
N PRO A 328 6.51 -15.41 9.00
CA PRO A 328 7.96 -15.25 8.96
C PRO A 328 8.65 -15.39 10.31
N SER A 329 7.97 -15.10 11.44
CA SER A 329 8.55 -15.23 12.79
C SER A 329 8.91 -16.67 13.19
N ILE A 330 8.28 -17.65 12.55
CA ILE A 330 8.52 -19.10 12.82
C ILE A 330 9.03 -19.84 11.57
N SER A 331 9.44 -19.10 10.53
CA SER A 331 10.01 -19.70 9.32
C SER A 331 11.26 -20.51 9.64
N THR A 332 11.39 -21.67 9.01
CA THR A 332 12.61 -22.48 9.06
C THR A 332 13.62 -22.10 7.98
N ASN A 333 13.25 -21.21 7.05
CA ASN A 333 14.14 -20.69 6.02
C ASN A 333 15.03 -19.58 6.63
N GLU A 334 16.35 -19.78 6.57
CA GLU A 334 17.33 -18.86 7.17
C GLU A 334 17.29 -17.46 6.54
N GLU A 335 17.06 -17.36 5.23
CA GLU A 335 16.93 -16.08 4.53
C GLU A 335 15.69 -15.32 5.03
N GLN A 336 14.55 -15.99 5.12
CA GLN A 336 13.31 -15.38 5.65
C GLN A 336 13.49 -14.93 7.11
N GLN A 337 14.18 -15.69 7.94
CA GLN A 337 14.49 -15.26 9.30
C GLN A 337 15.40 -14.01 9.35
N ALA A 338 16.40 -13.96 8.46
CA ALA A 338 17.30 -12.81 8.36
C ALA A 338 16.56 -11.56 7.87
N LEU A 339 15.73 -11.68 6.84
CA LEU A 339 14.90 -10.60 6.32
C LEU A 339 13.88 -10.12 7.36
N TYR A 340 13.23 -11.03 8.08
CA TYR A 340 12.29 -10.67 9.14
C TYR A 340 12.97 -9.87 10.25
N LYS A 341 14.15 -10.28 10.71
CA LYS A 341 14.92 -9.51 11.70
C LYS A 341 15.38 -8.15 11.17
N LYS A 342 15.71 -8.06 9.89
CA LYS A 342 16.16 -6.82 9.25
C LYS A 342 15.03 -5.81 9.12
N TYR A 343 13.90 -6.21 8.57
CA TYR A 343 12.80 -5.31 8.21
C TYR A 343 11.77 -5.13 9.33
N PHE A 344 11.60 -6.13 10.19
CA PHE A 344 10.56 -6.17 11.21
C PHE A 344 11.13 -6.41 12.63
N PRO A 345 12.03 -5.53 13.12
CA PRO A 345 12.64 -5.72 14.43
C PRO A 345 11.63 -5.69 15.59
N ASN A 346 10.46 -5.05 15.38
CA ASN A 346 9.35 -4.97 16.33
C ASN A 346 8.23 -5.98 16.03
N GLY A 347 8.49 -6.97 15.16
CA GLY A 347 7.49 -7.92 14.69
C GLY A 347 6.66 -7.39 13.53
N GLY A 348 5.85 -8.25 12.93
CA GLY A 348 5.00 -7.95 11.78
C GLY A 348 4.23 -9.18 11.36
N GLY A 349 3.38 -9.06 10.30
CA GLY A 349 2.65 -10.17 9.75
C GLY A 349 1.39 -10.55 10.52
N SER A 350 0.53 -9.57 10.87
CA SER A 350 -0.77 -9.87 11.50
C SER A 350 -1.82 -10.43 10.53
N ILE A 351 -1.47 -10.49 9.25
CA ILE A 351 -2.24 -11.16 8.19
C ILE A 351 -1.38 -12.30 7.69
N PHE A 352 -1.82 -13.53 7.87
CA PHE A 352 -1.04 -14.72 7.51
C PHE A 352 -1.95 -15.91 7.21
N THR A 353 -1.38 -17.03 6.76
CA THR A 353 -2.14 -18.25 6.47
C THR A 353 -1.67 -19.41 7.33
N PHE A 354 -2.55 -20.37 7.47
CA PHE A 354 -2.20 -21.70 7.96
C PHE A 354 -2.92 -22.80 7.16
N GLU A 355 -2.38 -23.99 7.18
CA GLU A 355 -2.91 -25.16 6.49
C GLU A 355 -3.47 -26.12 7.54
N ILE A 356 -4.75 -26.49 7.38
CA ILE A 356 -5.43 -27.43 8.30
C ILE A 356 -5.43 -28.83 7.71
N LYS A 357 -5.36 -29.86 8.55
CA LYS A 357 -5.50 -31.26 8.11
C LYS A 357 -6.90 -31.55 7.56
N GLY A 358 -6.98 -32.30 6.47
CA GLY A 358 -8.25 -32.80 5.93
C GLY A 358 -8.80 -32.08 4.71
N GLY A 359 -8.02 -31.14 4.09
CA GLY A 359 -8.38 -30.52 2.81
C GLY A 359 -9.39 -29.39 2.89
N ALA A 360 -9.98 -29.01 1.73
CA ALA A 360 -10.87 -27.84 1.58
C ALA A 360 -12.12 -27.93 2.45
N ALA A 361 -12.76 -29.09 2.51
CA ALA A 361 -13.98 -29.26 3.31
C ALA A 361 -13.74 -29.01 4.81
N GLN A 362 -12.57 -29.40 5.31
CA GLN A 362 -12.19 -29.18 6.71
C GLN A 362 -11.86 -27.71 6.96
N ALA A 363 -11.18 -27.03 6.00
CA ALA A 363 -10.93 -25.61 6.09
C ALA A 363 -12.22 -24.79 6.14
N GLN A 364 -13.17 -25.10 5.26
CA GLN A 364 -14.49 -24.46 5.25
C GLN A 364 -15.26 -24.71 6.53
N LYS A 365 -15.32 -25.98 6.99
CA LYS A 365 -15.99 -26.33 8.24
C LYS A 365 -15.38 -25.61 9.45
N PHE A 366 -14.06 -25.45 9.50
CA PHE A 366 -13.39 -24.66 10.53
C PHE A 366 -13.87 -23.21 10.52
N ILE A 367 -13.83 -22.55 9.34
CA ILE A 367 -14.24 -21.15 9.20
C ILE A 367 -15.72 -20.97 9.59
N ASP A 368 -16.59 -21.88 9.17
CA ASP A 368 -18.04 -21.83 9.45
C ASP A 368 -18.37 -21.99 10.93
N ASN A 369 -17.44 -22.47 11.76
CA ASN A 369 -17.59 -22.60 13.22
C ASN A 369 -16.90 -21.46 14.02
N LEU A 370 -16.30 -20.49 13.36
CA LEU A 370 -15.81 -19.28 14.02
C LEU A 370 -16.99 -18.34 14.34
N GLU A 371 -17.04 -17.81 15.55
CA GLU A 371 -18.08 -16.88 15.99
C GLU A 371 -17.58 -15.45 16.13
N LEU A 372 -16.33 -15.28 16.62
CA LEU A 372 -15.69 -13.97 16.78
C LEU A 372 -15.11 -13.46 15.45
N PHE A 373 -14.47 -14.35 14.68
CA PHE A 373 -13.91 -13.99 13.39
C PHE A 373 -15.00 -13.78 12.35
N SER A 374 -14.97 -12.65 11.67
CA SER A 374 -15.90 -12.41 10.56
C SER A 374 -15.39 -13.03 9.27
N LEU A 375 -16.24 -13.80 8.58
CA LEU A 375 -15.96 -14.33 7.24
C LEU A 375 -16.28 -13.27 6.19
N LEU A 376 -15.23 -12.65 5.63
CA LEU A 376 -15.37 -11.62 4.59
C LEU A 376 -14.06 -11.37 3.83
N ALA A 377 -14.19 -10.79 2.63
CA ALA A 377 -13.07 -10.46 1.75
C ALA A 377 -12.41 -9.12 2.15
N ASN A 378 -11.87 -9.02 3.37
CA ASN A 378 -11.09 -7.89 3.83
C ASN A 378 -9.91 -8.37 4.69
N VAL A 379 -9.05 -7.43 5.10
CA VAL A 379 -7.92 -7.65 6.03
C VAL A 379 -7.66 -6.36 6.80
N ALA A 380 -6.88 -6.43 7.87
CA ALA A 380 -6.39 -5.27 8.63
C ALA A 380 -7.50 -4.44 9.30
N ASP A 381 -8.64 -5.04 9.57
CA ASP A 381 -9.67 -4.47 10.45
C ASP A 381 -9.27 -4.66 11.91
N VAL A 382 -9.70 -3.76 12.79
CA VAL A 382 -9.54 -3.94 14.24
C VAL A 382 -10.25 -5.19 14.77
N LYS A 383 -11.21 -5.73 14.01
CA LYS A 383 -11.86 -7.02 14.25
C LYS A 383 -11.12 -8.13 13.51
N SER A 384 -11.02 -9.30 14.13
CA SER A 384 -10.43 -10.49 13.53
C SER A 384 -11.28 -11.02 12.37
N LEU A 385 -10.61 -11.38 11.27
CA LEU A 385 -11.23 -11.83 10.02
C LEU A 385 -10.62 -13.17 9.58
N ALA A 386 -11.45 -14.01 8.96
CA ALA A 386 -11.02 -15.27 8.35
C ALA A 386 -11.60 -15.43 6.96
N ILE A 387 -10.85 -16.10 6.07
CA ILE A 387 -11.35 -16.44 4.73
C ILE A 387 -10.64 -17.69 4.18
N HIS A 388 -11.31 -18.41 3.28
CA HIS A 388 -10.75 -19.51 2.50
C HIS A 388 -10.27 -18.98 1.14
N PRO A 389 -8.97 -18.69 0.93
CA PRO A 389 -8.51 -17.99 -0.28
C PRO A 389 -8.87 -18.71 -1.58
N ALA A 390 -8.66 -20.02 -1.64
CA ALA A 390 -8.88 -20.81 -2.86
C ALA A 390 -10.30 -20.76 -3.42
N SER A 391 -11.34 -20.66 -2.56
CA SER A 391 -12.73 -20.60 -3.01
C SER A 391 -13.32 -19.19 -3.06
N THR A 392 -12.52 -18.15 -2.73
CA THR A 392 -13.02 -16.77 -2.61
C THR A 392 -12.11 -15.77 -3.31
N THR A 393 -11.10 -15.23 -2.62
CA THR A 393 -10.23 -14.16 -3.14
C THR A 393 -9.34 -14.58 -4.32
N HIS A 394 -9.18 -15.88 -4.54
CA HIS A 394 -8.39 -16.46 -5.63
C HIS A 394 -9.19 -17.51 -6.42
N SER A 395 -10.53 -17.43 -6.37
CA SER A 395 -11.43 -18.38 -7.05
C SER A 395 -11.33 -18.32 -8.58
N GLU A 396 -10.73 -17.27 -9.13
CA GLU A 396 -10.47 -17.12 -10.57
C GLU A 396 -9.20 -17.83 -11.02
N CYS A 397 -8.32 -18.22 -10.07
CA CYS A 397 -7.10 -18.96 -10.36
C CYS A 397 -7.38 -20.45 -10.52
N ASN A 398 -6.70 -21.08 -11.48
CA ASN A 398 -6.70 -22.54 -11.59
C ASN A 398 -5.79 -23.17 -10.50
N GLU A 399 -5.84 -24.51 -10.37
CA GLU A 399 -5.09 -25.23 -9.32
C GLU A 399 -3.57 -24.99 -9.39
N ALA A 400 -3.00 -24.93 -10.59
CA ALA A 400 -1.56 -24.69 -10.78
C ALA A 400 -1.17 -23.26 -10.37
N GLU A 401 -2.00 -22.28 -10.69
CA GLU A 401 -1.79 -20.88 -10.30
C GLU A 401 -1.94 -20.69 -8.78
N LEU A 402 -2.90 -21.37 -8.15
CA LEU A 402 -3.03 -21.36 -6.68
C LEU A 402 -1.77 -21.92 -6.01
N LEU A 403 -1.29 -23.08 -6.48
CA LEU A 403 -0.08 -23.72 -5.94
C LEU A 403 1.17 -22.87 -6.16
N ASP A 404 1.30 -22.20 -7.30
CA ASP A 404 2.41 -21.27 -7.58
C ASP A 404 2.42 -20.06 -6.64
N GLN A 405 1.24 -19.63 -6.18
CA GLN A 405 1.07 -18.58 -5.16
C GLN A 405 1.14 -19.14 -3.72
N GLY A 406 1.43 -20.42 -3.54
CA GLY A 406 1.51 -21.07 -2.23
C GLY A 406 0.16 -21.27 -1.54
N ILE A 407 -0.94 -21.31 -2.29
CA ILE A 407 -2.30 -21.51 -1.80
C ILE A 407 -2.71 -22.96 -2.08
N LYS A 408 -2.95 -23.73 -1.02
CA LYS A 408 -3.47 -25.10 -1.10
C LYS A 408 -4.98 -25.13 -0.81
N PRO A 409 -5.67 -26.21 -1.17
CA PRO A 409 -7.11 -26.36 -0.87
C PRO A 409 -7.46 -26.27 0.62
N ASN A 410 -6.52 -26.56 1.51
CA ASN A 410 -6.68 -26.51 2.98
C ASN A 410 -6.11 -25.23 3.61
N THR A 411 -5.78 -24.22 2.81
CA THR A 411 -5.24 -22.95 3.31
C THR A 411 -6.35 -22.04 3.82
N ILE A 412 -6.16 -21.52 5.03
CA ILE A 412 -7.02 -20.52 5.68
C ILE A 412 -6.18 -19.27 5.89
N ARG A 413 -6.71 -18.10 5.50
CA ARG A 413 -6.10 -16.81 5.80
C ARG A 413 -6.79 -16.17 6.98
N LEU A 414 -5.99 -15.72 7.95
CA LEU A 414 -6.42 -14.92 9.09
C LEU A 414 -5.91 -13.48 8.97
N SER A 415 -6.71 -12.54 9.43
CA SER A 415 -6.31 -11.17 9.74
C SER A 415 -6.64 -10.94 11.20
N ILE A 416 -5.61 -10.91 12.05
CA ILE A 416 -5.79 -10.87 13.48
C ILE A 416 -6.08 -9.43 13.92
N GLY A 417 -7.17 -9.25 14.66
CA GLY A 417 -7.64 -7.98 15.17
C GLY A 417 -7.00 -7.55 16.49
N THR A 418 -7.65 -6.61 17.16
CA THR A 418 -7.18 -5.98 18.40
C THR A 418 -7.98 -6.40 19.63
N GLU A 419 -8.82 -7.42 19.51
CA GLU A 419 -9.62 -7.99 20.59
C GLU A 419 -8.73 -8.53 21.72
N ASN A 420 -9.33 -8.93 22.84
CA ASN A 420 -8.61 -9.66 23.88
C ASN A 420 -8.07 -10.97 23.29
N ILE A 421 -6.81 -11.27 23.54
CA ILE A 421 -6.14 -12.44 22.97
C ILE A 421 -6.76 -13.76 23.45
N ASP A 422 -7.24 -13.81 24.68
CA ASP A 422 -7.83 -15.04 25.24
C ASP A 422 -9.14 -15.36 24.50
N ASP A 423 -9.95 -14.35 24.17
CA ASP A 423 -11.18 -14.51 23.40
C ASP A 423 -10.89 -14.97 21.94
N ILE A 424 -9.83 -14.43 21.32
CA ILE A 424 -9.38 -14.88 19.98
C ILE A 424 -8.98 -16.35 20.01
N ILE A 425 -8.19 -16.76 21.01
CA ILE A 425 -7.72 -18.15 21.14
C ILE A 425 -8.89 -19.09 21.47
N GLU A 426 -9.83 -18.67 22.33
CA GLU A 426 -11.02 -19.45 22.66
C GLU A 426 -11.89 -19.73 21.41
N ASP A 427 -12.14 -18.72 20.57
CA ASP A 427 -12.91 -18.89 19.33
C ASP A 427 -12.23 -19.87 18.37
N LEU A 428 -10.91 -19.78 18.20
CA LEU A 428 -10.14 -20.72 17.40
C LEU A 428 -10.21 -22.14 17.95
N ASP A 429 -10.11 -22.30 19.30
CA ASP A 429 -10.14 -23.59 19.96
C ASP A 429 -11.52 -24.27 19.83
N GLU A 430 -12.61 -23.53 20.00
CA GLU A 430 -13.96 -24.02 19.80
C GLU A 430 -14.19 -24.45 18.33
N ALA A 431 -13.70 -23.69 17.34
CA ALA A 431 -13.77 -24.07 15.95
C ALA A 431 -12.99 -25.37 15.65
N PHE A 432 -11.81 -25.58 16.27
CA PHE A 432 -11.08 -26.86 16.15
C PHE A 432 -11.81 -28.03 16.84
N LYS A 433 -12.44 -27.83 18.00
CA LYS A 433 -13.26 -28.86 18.66
C LYS A 433 -14.44 -29.31 17.81
N ALA A 434 -15.07 -28.39 17.08
CA ALA A 434 -16.17 -28.70 16.17
C ALA A 434 -15.77 -29.60 14.99
N LEU A 435 -14.47 -29.77 14.72
CA LEU A 435 -13.96 -30.66 13.67
C LEU A 435 -13.77 -32.11 14.13
N GLN A 436 -13.70 -32.33 15.43
CA GLN A 436 -13.54 -33.67 16.03
C GLN A 436 -14.88 -34.38 16.10
#